data_7f3699787265c593345f14627bf877ed
#
_entry.id   7f3699787265c593345f14627bf877ed
#
_cell.length_a   1.000
_cell.length_b   1.000
_cell.length_c   1.000
_cell.angle_alpha   90.00
_cell.angle_beta   90.00
_cell.angle_gamma   90.00
#
_symmetry.space_group_name_H-M   'P 1'
#
loop_
_entity.id
_entity.type
_entity.pdbx_description
1 polymer ?
#
loop_
_entity_poly.entity_id
_entity_poly.type
_entity_poly.pdbx_seq_one_letter_code
_entity_poly.pdbx_strand_id
1 'polypeptide(L)'
;STHCISSAASDVYKRQEWRGIASAPLFYKDLLQKIGVEMQVFKVGTYKSAVEPFIATEMSPANREQVTTFITSIWGQVTEGVSTSRNISVDSLNVYADRMLMFYPAEESVKCGLADTLIYRNDVRNYLKKLVEINEDDNLPILGLGDMMNVRKNVPKDKSGNIVAVYYASGEITDYPSSATSEDGIVGSKVIRDLRKLKDNDDVKAVVLRVNSPGGSAFASEQIWHAVKELKTKKPVIVSMGDYAASGGYYISCVADTIVAEPTTLTGSIGIFGMIPNVKGLTDKIGLSYDVVKTNKYADFGNIMRPFNEDEKSLLQMMITEGYDTFVTRCAEGRHMTKEAIEKIAEGRVWTGETAKELGLVDELGGIDKALDIAVAKAGIEGYTVVSYPEKQDFLSSLLDTKPTNYVESQLLKSKLGEYYQQFGLLKNLQEQSMIQARIPFELNIK
;
A
#
# COMPACT_ATOMS: atom_id res chain seq x y z
N SER A 1 -19.34 19.36 6.86
CA SER A 1 -19.57 18.27 7.82
C SER A 1 -20.14 17.11 7.05
N THR A 2 -19.29 16.20 6.63
CA THR A 2 -19.68 14.91 6.05
C THR A 2 -20.23 14.06 7.18
N HIS A 3 -21.54 14.11 7.39
CA HIS A 3 -22.21 13.09 8.16
C HIS A 3 -22.10 11.81 7.33
N CYS A 4 -21.16 10.95 7.70
CA CYS A 4 -21.17 9.59 7.21
C CYS A 4 -22.47 8.97 7.74
N ILE A 5 -23.52 8.97 6.92
CA ILE A 5 -24.70 8.17 7.17
C ILE A 5 -24.24 6.74 6.93
N SER A 6 -23.62 6.13 7.94
CA SER A 6 -23.51 4.69 7.97
C SER A 6 -24.95 4.22 8.06
N SER A 7 -25.53 3.84 6.92
CA SER A 7 -26.89 3.33 6.87
C SER A 7 -26.94 2.06 7.69
N ALA A 8 -27.32 2.19 8.94
CA ALA A 8 -27.76 1.09 9.75
C ALA A 8 -29.18 0.67 9.33
N ALA A 9 -29.38 0.46 8.04
CA ALA A 9 -30.47 -0.35 7.53
C ALA A 9 -30.08 -1.79 7.79
N SER A 10 -30.21 -2.21 9.03
CA SER A 10 -30.00 -3.56 9.44
C SER A 10 -31.18 -4.39 9.01
N ASP A 11 -31.03 -5.20 7.98
CA ASP A 11 -31.79 -6.44 7.86
C ASP A 11 -31.70 -7.20 9.19
N VAL A 12 -32.75 -7.89 9.62
CA VAL A 12 -32.86 -8.60 10.92
C VAL A 12 -31.63 -9.52 11.17
N TYR A 13 -30.91 -9.88 10.13
CA TYR A 13 -29.69 -10.71 10.18
C TYR A 13 -28.38 -9.97 9.88
N LYS A 14 -28.38 -8.72 9.41
CA LYS A 14 -27.17 -7.92 9.23
C LYS A 14 -26.98 -7.01 10.44
N ARG A 15 -26.01 -7.34 11.25
CA ARG A 15 -25.64 -6.63 12.47
C ARG A 15 -24.33 -5.89 12.23
N GLN A 16 -24.15 -4.77 12.92
CA GLN A 16 -22.91 -4.01 12.85
C GLN A 16 -21.78 -4.80 13.51
N GLU A 17 -20.69 -5.05 12.77
CA GLU A 17 -19.49 -5.65 13.32
C GLU A 17 -18.67 -4.57 14.03
N TRP A 18 -18.59 -4.65 15.35
CA TRP A 18 -17.73 -3.84 16.19
C TRP A 18 -16.92 -4.76 17.09
N ARG A 19 -15.68 -5.10 16.69
CA ARG A 19 -14.89 -6.18 17.34
C ARG A 19 -13.39 -5.96 17.42
N GLY A 20 -12.90 -4.75 17.08
CA GLY A 20 -11.46 -4.47 17.05
C GLY A 20 -10.76 -4.96 15.77
N ILE A 21 -9.44 -4.89 15.77
CA ILE A 21 -8.56 -5.25 14.67
C ILE A 21 -7.65 -6.40 15.08
N ALA A 22 -7.51 -7.40 14.22
CA ALA A 22 -6.61 -8.51 14.42
C ALA A 22 -5.69 -8.71 13.20
N SER A 23 -4.46 -9.18 13.45
CA SER A 23 -3.52 -9.61 12.41
C SER A 23 -3.19 -11.09 12.61
N ALA A 24 -3.37 -11.89 11.57
CA ALA A 24 -3.14 -13.33 11.58
C ALA A 24 -2.34 -13.76 10.34
N PRO A 25 -1.03 -13.48 10.28
CA PRO A 25 -0.20 -13.87 9.16
C PRO A 25 -0.07 -15.39 9.07
N LEU A 26 -0.03 -15.92 7.83
CA LEU A 26 0.24 -17.31 7.56
C LEU A 26 1.75 -17.55 7.45
N PHE A 27 2.21 -18.70 7.94
CA PHE A 27 3.62 -19.13 7.89
C PHE A 27 3.73 -20.36 7.00
N TYR A 28 4.64 -20.32 6.05
CA TYR A 28 4.79 -21.33 4.98
C TYR A 28 6.02 -22.22 5.15
N LYS A 29 6.88 -21.97 6.16
CA LYS A 29 8.13 -22.70 6.37
C LYS A 29 7.96 -24.21 6.30
N ASP A 30 7.03 -24.76 7.11
CA ASP A 30 6.84 -26.20 7.19
C ASP A 30 6.26 -26.80 5.88
N LEU A 31 5.39 -26.04 5.19
CA LEU A 31 4.88 -26.40 3.87
C LEU A 31 6.03 -26.50 2.87
N LEU A 32 6.88 -25.47 2.82
CA LEU A 32 8.02 -25.40 1.91
C LEU A 32 9.00 -26.56 2.17
N GLN A 33 9.31 -26.84 3.43
CA GLN A 33 10.16 -27.98 3.81
C GLN A 33 9.55 -29.32 3.37
N LYS A 34 8.24 -29.52 3.55
CA LYS A 34 7.55 -30.74 3.10
C LYS A 34 7.66 -30.97 1.60
N ILE A 35 7.58 -29.93 0.79
CA ILE A 35 7.75 -30.03 -0.66
C ILE A 35 9.21 -30.05 -1.12
N GLY A 36 10.18 -29.78 -0.22
CA GLY A 36 11.61 -29.78 -0.51
C GLY A 36 12.13 -28.44 -1.05
N VAL A 37 11.48 -27.35 -0.68
CA VAL A 37 11.91 -25.97 -0.99
C VAL A 37 12.45 -25.32 0.28
N GLU A 38 13.59 -24.66 0.18
CA GLU A 38 14.22 -23.88 1.25
C GLU A 38 14.37 -22.43 0.79
N MET A 39 13.96 -21.46 1.64
CA MET A 39 14.15 -20.05 1.33
C MET A 39 15.46 -19.56 1.95
N GLN A 40 16.38 -19.12 1.10
CA GLN A 40 17.67 -18.54 1.52
C GLN A 40 17.47 -17.03 1.67
N VAL A 41 17.58 -16.53 2.90
CA VAL A 41 17.24 -15.14 3.27
C VAL A 41 18.48 -14.37 3.70
N PHE A 42 18.62 -13.17 3.18
CA PHE A 42 19.62 -12.18 3.49
C PHE A 42 18.91 -10.88 3.88
N LYS A 43 19.14 -10.35 5.07
CA LYS A 43 18.47 -9.13 5.53
C LYS A 43 19.33 -8.30 6.45
N VAL A 44 19.01 -7.02 6.57
CA VAL A 44 19.51 -6.11 7.59
C VAL A 44 18.33 -5.57 8.37
N GLY A 45 18.46 -5.52 9.70
CA GLY A 45 17.45 -4.96 10.59
C GLY A 45 16.56 -5.99 11.28
N THR A 46 16.28 -5.69 12.54
CA THR A 46 15.52 -6.54 13.47
C THR A 46 14.05 -6.67 13.08
N TYR A 47 13.46 -5.58 12.57
CA TYR A 47 12.03 -5.46 12.27
C TYR A 47 11.68 -5.79 10.81
N LYS A 48 12.67 -6.12 9.94
CA LYS A 48 12.38 -6.51 8.55
C LYS A 48 11.81 -7.92 8.48
N SER A 49 10.53 -8.02 8.78
CA SER A 49 9.80 -9.28 8.99
C SER A 49 9.07 -9.81 7.75
N ALA A 50 9.21 -9.16 6.59
CA ALA A 50 8.63 -9.62 5.32
C ALA A 50 8.99 -11.07 4.94
N VAL A 51 10.14 -11.54 5.41
CA VAL A 51 10.66 -12.88 5.14
C VAL A 51 10.22 -13.93 6.16
N GLU A 52 9.72 -13.51 7.35
CA GLU A 52 9.37 -14.44 8.43
C GLU A 52 8.35 -15.51 8.02
N PRO A 53 7.31 -15.22 7.23
CA PRO A 53 6.37 -16.24 6.77
C PRO A 53 7.01 -17.44 6.07
N PHE A 54 8.19 -17.25 5.49
CA PHE A 54 8.90 -18.28 4.72
C PHE A 54 9.97 -19.03 5.50
N ILE A 55 10.45 -18.48 6.64
CA ILE A 55 11.58 -19.02 7.42
C ILE A 55 11.24 -19.31 8.89
N ALA A 56 10.06 -18.91 9.35
CA ALA A 56 9.60 -19.11 10.71
C ALA A 56 8.22 -19.80 10.73
N THR A 57 7.78 -20.25 11.90
CA THR A 57 6.46 -20.85 12.13
C THR A 57 5.54 -19.92 12.94
N GLU A 58 6.10 -18.83 13.46
CA GLU A 58 5.39 -17.80 14.20
C GLU A 58 6.12 -16.45 14.08
N MET A 59 5.47 -15.37 14.47
CA MET A 59 6.10 -14.04 14.52
C MET A 59 7.24 -14.01 15.54
N SER A 60 8.36 -13.40 15.14
CA SER A 60 9.40 -13.02 16.10
C SER A 60 8.87 -12.04 17.16
N PRO A 61 9.51 -11.92 18.33
CA PRO A 61 9.14 -10.91 19.33
C PRO A 61 9.10 -9.48 18.78
N ALA A 62 10.08 -9.11 17.96
CA ALA A 62 10.15 -7.79 17.32
C ALA A 62 8.99 -7.57 16.32
N ASN A 63 8.67 -8.58 15.51
CA ASN A 63 7.53 -8.49 14.61
C ASN A 63 6.21 -8.41 15.36
N ARG A 64 6.03 -9.20 16.43
CA ARG A 64 4.84 -9.13 17.28
C ARG A 64 4.69 -7.76 17.94
N GLU A 65 5.78 -7.17 18.43
CA GLU A 65 5.79 -5.83 19.00
C GLU A 65 5.32 -4.79 17.97
N GLN A 66 5.95 -4.74 16.79
CA GLN A 66 5.57 -3.74 15.79
C GLN A 66 4.12 -3.91 15.30
N VAL A 67 3.67 -5.15 15.06
CA VAL A 67 2.28 -5.43 14.65
C VAL A 67 1.32 -4.97 15.74
N THR A 68 1.57 -5.31 17.00
CA THR A 68 0.75 -4.84 18.12
C THR A 68 0.69 -3.32 18.18
N THR A 69 1.84 -2.66 18.03
CA THR A 69 1.92 -1.19 18.08
C THR A 69 1.04 -0.54 17.01
N PHE A 70 1.16 -0.95 15.75
CA PHE A 70 0.41 -0.27 14.69
C PHE A 70 -1.09 -0.65 14.69
N ILE A 71 -1.50 -1.90 14.98
CA ILE A 71 -2.94 -2.22 15.05
C ILE A 71 -3.61 -1.52 16.24
N THR A 72 -2.90 -1.35 17.37
CA THR A 72 -3.40 -0.60 18.52
C THR A 72 -3.55 0.88 18.19
N SER A 73 -2.57 1.50 17.51
CA SER A 73 -2.66 2.88 17.07
C SER A 73 -3.83 3.09 16.10
N ILE A 74 -3.99 2.21 15.10
CA ILE A 74 -5.12 2.29 14.16
C ILE A 74 -6.46 2.16 14.88
N TRP A 75 -6.57 1.19 15.82
CA TRP A 75 -7.79 1.02 16.61
C TRP A 75 -8.07 2.24 17.49
N GLY A 76 -7.03 2.85 18.06
CA GLY A 76 -7.13 4.11 18.82
C GLY A 76 -7.75 5.22 17.96
N GLN A 77 -7.25 5.45 16.75
CA GLN A 77 -7.78 6.45 15.83
C GLN A 77 -9.26 6.18 15.48
N VAL A 78 -9.63 4.92 15.25
CA VAL A 78 -11.03 4.54 14.97
C VAL A 78 -11.93 4.81 16.17
N THR A 79 -11.50 4.41 17.37
CA THR A 79 -12.31 4.60 18.60
C THR A 79 -12.42 6.07 18.99
N GLU A 80 -11.37 6.88 18.83
CA GLU A 80 -11.41 8.32 19.07
C GLU A 80 -12.33 9.03 18.09
N GLY A 81 -12.26 8.68 16.78
CA GLY A 81 -13.14 9.23 15.76
C GLY A 81 -14.62 8.92 16.05
N VAL A 82 -14.94 7.67 16.43
CA VAL A 82 -16.30 7.27 16.80
C VAL A 82 -16.73 7.93 18.12
N SER A 83 -15.83 7.99 19.11
CA SER A 83 -16.08 8.65 20.40
C SER A 83 -16.50 10.10 20.19
N THR A 84 -15.74 10.84 19.39
CA THR A 84 -16.04 12.25 19.08
C THR A 84 -17.35 12.42 18.31
N SER A 85 -17.61 11.57 17.29
CA SER A 85 -18.78 11.70 16.44
C SER A 85 -20.08 11.22 17.11
N ARG A 86 -20.00 10.26 18.02
CA ARG A 86 -21.13 9.61 18.71
C ARG A 86 -21.29 10.01 20.16
N ASN A 87 -20.37 10.77 20.72
CA ASN A 87 -20.32 11.11 22.13
C ASN A 87 -20.35 9.87 23.06
N ILE A 88 -19.59 8.86 22.69
CA ILE A 88 -19.42 7.60 23.45
C ILE A 88 -17.97 7.55 23.93
N SER A 89 -17.73 7.21 25.20
CA SER A 89 -16.35 7.11 25.69
C SER A 89 -15.58 5.98 24.99
N VAL A 90 -14.26 6.18 24.78
CA VAL A 90 -13.36 5.17 24.20
C VAL A 90 -13.42 3.86 25.00
N ASP A 91 -13.50 3.93 26.33
CA ASP A 91 -13.65 2.76 27.20
C ASP A 91 -14.92 1.98 26.91
N SER A 92 -16.06 2.68 26.74
CA SER A 92 -17.33 2.04 26.37
C SER A 92 -17.24 1.37 25.01
N LEU A 93 -16.59 2.03 24.02
CA LEU A 93 -16.39 1.45 22.69
C LEU A 93 -15.56 0.17 22.74
N ASN A 94 -14.52 0.11 23.57
CA ASN A 94 -13.74 -1.10 23.78
C ASN A 94 -14.56 -2.21 24.46
N VAL A 95 -15.35 -1.87 25.49
CA VAL A 95 -16.28 -2.83 26.13
C VAL A 95 -17.29 -3.37 25.12
N TYR A 96 -17.80 -2.54 24.21
CA TYR A 96 -18.75 -2.98 23.18
C TYR A 96 -18.08 -3.92 22.16
N ALA A 97 -16.82 -3.69 21.82
CA ALA A 97 -16.05 -4.57 20.95
C ALA A 97 -15.85 -5.95 21.61
N ASP A 98 -15.48 -5.99 22.88
CA ASP A 98 -15.25 -7.22 23.65
C ASP A 98 -16.56 -8.01 23.89
N ARG A 99 -17.71 -7.33 23.96
CA ARG A 99 -19.02 -7.98 24.08
C ARG A 99 -19.50 -8.65 22.80
N MET A 100 -18.84 -8.43 21.66
CA MET A 100 -19.26 -9.00 20.37
C MET A 100 -20.72 -8.68 20.04
N LEU A 101 -21.06 -7.40 20.01
CA LEU A 101 -22.45 -6.90 19.83
C LEU A 101 -23.17 -7.48 18.60
N MET A 102 -22.43 -7.95 17.62
CA MET A 102 -23.00 -8.60 16.43
C MET A 102 -23.84 -9.86 16.74
N PHE A 103 -23.68 -10.47 17.91
CA PHE A 103 -24.48 -11.63 18.34
C PHE A 103 -25.70 -11.26 19.20
N TYR A 104 -25.85 -9.97 19.55
CA TYR A 104 -26.99 -9.48 20.30
C TYR A 104 -28.10 -9.01 19.37
N PRO A 105 -29.35 -8.83 19.87
CA PRO A 105 -30.41 -8.18 19.11
C PRO A 105 -29.96 -6.82 18.56
N ALA A 106 -30.44 -6.45 17.38
CA ALA A 106 -30.00 -5.21 16.69
C ALA A 106 -30.29 -3.93 17.51
N GLU A 107 -31.31 -3.98 18.39
CA GLU A 107 -31.69 -2.93 19.33
C GLU A 107 -30.55 -2.57 20.31
N GLU A 108 -29.63 -3.50 20.60
CA GLU A 108 -28.46 -3.22 21.44
C GLU A 108 -27.52 -2.21 20.77
N SER A 109 -27.36 -2.25 19.45
CA SER A 109 -26.56 -1.24 18.75
C SER A 109 -27.14 0.16 18.89
N VAL A 110 -28.47 0.30 18.91
CA VAL A 110 -29.14 1.58 19.16
C VAL A 110 -28.99 2.01 20.61
N LYS A 111 -29.19 1.11 21.55
CA LYS A 111 -29.00 1.39 22.99
C LYS A 111 -27.57 1.81 23.33
N CYS A 112 -26.58 1.23 22.64
CA CYS A 112 -25.18 1.59 22.78
C CYS A 112 -24.81 2.88 22.03
N GLY A 113 -25.73 3.48 21.27
CA GLY A 113 -25.49 4.70 20.47
C GLY A 113 -24.67 4.46 19.20
N LEU A 114 -24.38 3.21 18.84
CA LEU A 114 -23.63 2.87 17.63
C LEU A 114 -24.47 2.97 16.37
N ALA A 115 -25.80 2.91 16.47
CA ALA A 115 -26.75 3.14 15.41
C ALA A 115 -27.82 4.12 15.88
N ASP A 116 -28.38 4.93 14.96
CA ASP A 116 -29.39 5.93 15.29
C ASP A 116 -30.79 5.31 15.37
N THR A 117 -31.05 4.34 14.48
CA THR A 117 -32.36 3.67 14.38
C THR A 117 -32.24 2.36 13.62
N LEU A 118 -33.29 1.55 13.69
CA LEU A 118 -33.44 0.32 12.92
C LEU A 118 -34.51 0.54 11.83
N ILE A 119 -34.18 0.26 10.59
CA ILE A 119 -35.06 0.49 9.43
C ILE A 119 -35.03 -0.73 8.53
N TYR A 120 -36.20 -1.20 8.09
CA TYR A 120 -36.28 -2.19 7.03
C TYR A 120 -35.80 -1.60 5.70
N ARG A 121 -35.18 -2.41 4.87
CA ARG A 121 -34.60 -1.98 3.58
C ARG A 121 -35.68 -1.27 2.68
N ASN A 122 -36.93 -1.73 2.74
CA ASN A 122 -37.99 -1.14 1.96
C ASN A 122 -38.39 0.26 2.42
N ASP A 123 -38.13 0.60 3.69
CA ASP A 123 -38.48 1.86 4.30
C ASP A 123 -37.41 2.94 4.20
N VAL A 124 -36.20 2.55 3.77
CA VAL A 124 -35.04 3.46 3.65
C VAL A 124 -35.39 4.66 2.76
N ARG A 125 -36.05 4.43 1.64
CA ARG A 125 -36.45 5.53 0.73
C ARG A 125 -37.37 6.55 1.41
N ASN A 126 -38.35 6.10 2.15
CA ASN A 126 -39.31 6.99 2.85
C ASN A 126 -38.59 7.72 4.00
N TYR A 127 -37.67 7.04 4.70
CA TYR A 127 -36.84 7.67 5.70
C TYR A 127 -35.96 8.78 5.09
N LEU A 128 -35.30 8.52 3.95
CA LEU A 128 -34.51 9.53 3.24
C LEU A 128 -35.35 10.71 2.77
N LYS A 129 -36.59 10.46 2.26
CA LYS A 129 -37.51 11.53 1.88
C LYS A 129 -37.85 12.45 3.06
N LYS A 130 -38.07 11.87 4.26
CA LYS A 130 -38.29 12.64 5.49
C LYS A 130 -37.07 13.50 5.87
N LEU A 131 -35.85 12.96 5.74
CA LEU A 131 -34.64 13.71 6.05
C LEU A 131 -34.39 14.90 5.11
N VAL A 132 -34.81 14.82 3.86
CA VAL A 132 -34.67 15.90 2.88
C VAL A 132 -35.97 16.68 2.65
N GLU A 133 -36.94 16.49 3.53
CA GLU A 133 -38.25 17.22 3.55
C GLU A 133 -39.03 17.15 2.25
N ILE A 134 -39.05 15.96 1.61
CA ILE A 134 -39.83 15.69 0.38
C ILE A 134 -41.06 14.87 0.75
N ASN A 135 -42.19 15.09 0.02
CA ASN A 135 -43.39 14.30 0.21
C ASN A 135 -43.20 12.83 -0.14
N GLU A 136 -43.97 11.94 0.50
CA GLU A 136 -43.86 10.49 0.29
C GLU A 136 -44.16 10.09 -1.18
N ASP A 137 -45.04 10.82 -1.87
CA ASP A 137 -45.42 10.57 -3.27
C ASP A 137 -44.38 11.10 -4.28
N ASP A 138 -43.48 12.00 -3.88
CA ASP A 138 -42.47 12.58 -4.76
C ASP A 138 -41.27 11.64 -4.98
N ASN A 139 -40.58 11.80 -6.11
CA ASN A 139 -39.36 11.03 -6.37
C ASN A 139 -38.18 11.55 -5.57
N LEU A 140 -37.48 10.65 -4.89
CA LEU A 140 -36.22 10.99 -4.23
C LEU A 140 -35.16 11.34 -5.30
N PRO A 141 -34.55 12.55 -5.28
CA PRO A 141 -33.51 12.93 -6.22
C PRO A 141 -32.19 12.16 -5.90
N ILE A 142 -31.96 11.12 -6.67
CA ILE A 142 -30.79 10.28 -6.53
C ILE A 142 -29.84 10.58 -7.71
N LEU A 143 -28.58 10.91 -7.42
CA LEU A 143 -27.51 10.99 -8.40
C LEU A 143 -26.84 9.63 -8.55
N GLY A 144 -26.87 9.07 -9.74
CA GLY A 144 -26.10 7.88 -10.08
C GLY A 144 -24.66 8.21 -10.48
N LEU A 145 -23.81 7.18 -10.59
CA LEU A 145 -22.42 7.36 -11.05
C LEU A 145 -22.34 8.05 -12.43
N GLY A 146 -23.30 7.79 -13.33
CA GLY A 146 -23.38 8.46 -14.64
C GLY A 146 -23.64 9.96 -14.51
N ASP A 147 -24.48 10.38 -13.56
CA ASP A 147 -24.75 11.78 -13.30
C ASP A 147 -23.52 12.50 -12.72
N MET A 148 -22.78 11.82 -11.85
CA MET A 148 -21.51 12.33 -11.29
C MET A 148 -20.46 12.62 -12.35
N MET A 149 -20.42 11.86 -13.44
CA MET A 149 -19.54 12.14 -14.58
C MET A 149 -19.85 13.49 -15.24
N ASN A 150 -21.10 13.97 -15.17
CA ASN A 150 -21.50 15.26 -15.72
C ASN A 150 -21.17 16.44 -14.80
N VAL A 151 -21.03 16.22 -13.49
CA VAL A 151 -20.67 17.27 -12.53
C VAL A 151 -19.37 17.95 -12.91
N ARG A 152 -18.36 17.20 -13.38
CA ARG A 152 -17.09 17.75 -13.86
C ARG A 152 -17.21 18.72 -15.02
N LYS A 153 -18.26 18.59 -15.85
CA LYS A 153 -18.50 19.49 -16.99
C LYS A 153 -19.02 20.86 -16.57
N ASN A 154 -19.64 20.93 -15.39
CA ASN A 154 -20.27 22.14 -14.86
C ASN A 154 -19.37 22.91 -13.88
N VAL A 155 -18.24 22.36 -13.49
CA VAL A 155 -17.24 23.09 -12.69
C VAL A 155 -16.56 24.11 -13.61
N PRO A 156 -16.54 25.42 -13.24
CA PRO A 156 -15.82 26.42 -14.01
C PRO A 156 -14.36 26.00 -14.17
N LYS A 157 -13.93 25.88 -15.45
CA LYS A 157 -12.52 25.62 -15.72
C LYS A 157 -11.70 26.85 -15.35
N ASP A 158 -10.66 26.63 -14.58
CA ASP A 158 -9.66 27.65 -14.35
C ASP A 158 -9.01 28.07 -15.70
N LYS A 159 -8.81 29.38 -15.88
CA LYS A 159 -8.31 29.95 -17.12
C LYS A 159 -6.83 30.31 -17.03
N SER A 160 -6.18 30.06 -15.90
CA SER A 160 -4.75 30.37 -15.70
C SER A 160 -3.82 29.55 -16.60
N GLY A 161 -4.26 28.36 -17.00
CA GLY A 161 -3.44 27.36 -17.70
C GLY A 161 -2.49 26.59 -16.75
N ASN A 162 -2.44 26.92 -15.46
CA ASN A 162 -1.60 26.24 -14.50
C ASN A 162 -2.14 24.83 -14.18
N ILE A 163 -1.26 23.86 -14.14
CA ILE A 163 -1.58 22.46 -13.80
C ILE A 163 -0.90 22.09 -12.48
N VAL A 164 -1.67 21.50 -11.57
CA VAL A 164 -1.15 20.68 -10.47
C VAL A 164 -1.32 19.22 -10.87
N ALA A 165 -0.22 18.53 -11.11
CA ALA A 165 -0.24 17.13 -11.54
C ALA A 165 -0.35 16.22 -10.31
N VAL A 166 -1.32 15.30 -10.28
CA VAL A 166 -1.41 14.23 -9.30
C VAL A 166 -0.96 12.93 -9.95
N TYR A 167 0.22 12.44 -9.61
CA TYR A 167 0.74 11.19 -10.10
C TYR A 167 0.44 10.06 -9.12
N TYR A 168 -0.38 9.10 -9.52
CA TYR A 168 -0.76 7.94 -8.70
C TYR A 168 0.27 6.83 -8.86
N ALA A 169 1.00 6.54 -7.78
CA ALA A 169 1.95 5.45 -7.65
C ALA A 169 1.36 4.40 -6.69
N SER A 170 0.60 3.45 -7.24
CA SER A 170 -0.12 2.44 -6.47
C SER A 170 0.35 1.02 -6.80
N GLY A 171 0.48 0.18 -5.77
CA GLY A 171 0.89 -1.21 -5.90
C GLY A 171 2.37 -1.47 -5.66
N GLU A 172 2.83 -2.66 -6.03
CA GLU A 172 4.22 -3.10 -5.87
C GLU A 172 5.15 -2.38 -6.87
N ILE A 173 6.37 -2.06 -6.41
CA ILE A 173 7.40 -1.46 -7.25
C ILE A 173 8.18 -2.56 -7.96
N THR A 174 8.20 -2.51 -9.29
CA THR A 174 8.87 -3.50 -10.15
C THR A 174 9.82 -2.84 -11.15
N ASP A 175 10.85 -3.58 -11.59
CA ASP A 175 11.80 -3.10 -12.59
C ASP A 175 11.15 -3.03 -13.99
N TYR A 176 10.39 -4.08 -14.31
CA TYR A 176 9.72 -4.28 -15.60
C TYR A 176 8.27 -4.72 -15.39
N PRO A 177 7.38 -4.52 -16.36
CA PRO A 177 6.02 -5.05 -16.29
C PRO A 177 6.05 -6.58 -16.16
N SER A 178 5.31 -7.13 -15.21
CA SER A 178 5.23 -8.59 -14.98
C SER A 178 4.54 -9.34 -16.11
N SER A 179 3.71 -8.66 -16.89
CA SER A 179 3.15 -9.13 -18.15
C SER A 179 2.85 -7.94 -19.06
N ALA A 180 2.73 -8.17 -20.37
CA ALA A 180 2.36 -7.12 -21.33
C ALA A 180 0.97 -6.49 -21.08
N THR A 181 0.20 -7.06 -20.18
CA THR A 181 -1.19 -6.69 -19.85
C THR A 181 -1.41 -6.23 -18.41
N SER A 182 -0.41 -6.33 -17.52
CA SER A 182 -0.57 -5.85 -16.14
C SER A 182 -0.23 -4.36 -16.07
N GLU A 183 -1.24 -3.51 -16.09
CA GLU A 183 -1.13 -2.10 -15.70
C GLU A 183 -1.02 -1.91 -14.17
N ASP A 184 -1.12 -3.01 -13.42
CA ASP A 184 -1.16 -3.00 -11.96
C ASP A 184 0.26 -2.94 -11.39
N GLY A 185 0.57 -1.83 -10.72
CA GLY A 185 1.83 -1.62 -10.00
C GLY A 185 2.65 -0.42 -10.49
N ILE A 186 3.74 -0.20 -9.77
CA ILE A 186 4.67 0.90 -10.00
C ILE A 186 5.85 0.37 -10.82
N VAL A 187 5.75 0.49 -12.15
CA VAL A 187 6.84 0.08 -13.05
C VAL A 187 7.87 1.19 -13.14
N GLY A 188 9.10 0.95 -12.67
CA GLY A 188 10.15 1.95 -12.54
C GLY A 188 10.41 2.72 -13.82
N SER A 189 10.59 2.05 -14.95
CA SER A 189 10.86 2.67 -16.25
C SER A 189 9.71 3.58 -16.74
N LYS A 190 8.44 3.24 -16.43
CA LYS A 190 7.26 4.05 -16.79
C LYS A 190 7.21 5.31 -15.93
N VAL A 191 7.34 5.15 -14.61
CA VAL A 191 7.30 6.28 -13.65
C VAL A 191 8.39 7.31 -13.97
N ILE A 192 9.62 6.87 -14.18
CA ILE A 192 10.75 7.74 -14.50
C ILE A 192 10.48 8.56 -15.77
N ARG A 193 9.96 7.90 -16.81
CA ARG A 193 9.60 8.59 -18.07
C ARG A 193 8.51 9.63 -17.87
N ASP A 194 7.49 9.29 -17.08
CA ASP A 194 6.35 10.18 -16.85
C ASP A 194 6.74 11.37 -15.94
N LEU A 195 7.52 11.14 -14.87
CA LEU A 195 8.06 12.22 -14.04
C LEU A 195 8.96 13.17 -14.84
N ARG A 196 9.75 12.66 -15.80
CA ARG A 196 10.56 13.48 -16.69
C ARG A 196 9.68 14.36 -17.59
N LYS A 197 8.58 13.82 -18.16
CA LYS A 197 7.63 14.64 -18.93
C LYS A 197 6.99 15.73 -18.06
N LEU A 198 6.60 15.41 -16.81
CA LEU A 198 6.06 16.41 -15.88
C LEU A 198 7.09 17.48 -15.52
N LYS A 199 8.37 17.11 -15.40
CA LYS A 199 9.48 18.04 -15.16
C LYS A 199 9.62 19.07 -16.30
N ASP A 200 9.48 18.61 -17.54
CA ASP A 200 9.73 19.42 -18.75
C ASP A 200 8.48 20.16 -19.26
N ASN A 201 7.30 19.88 -18.72
CA ASN A 201 6.05 20.57 -19.09
C ASN A 201 5.89 21.88 -18.30
N ASP A 202 6.02 23.03 -18.95
CA ASP A 202 5.94 24.34 -18.33
C ASP A 202 4.57 24.69 -17.73
N ASP A 203 3.47 24.06 -18.18
CA ASP A 203 2.12 24.26 -17.62
C ASP A 203 2.00 23.60 -16.25
N VAL A 204 2.76 22.54 -15.96
CA VAL A 204 2.79 21.87 -14.66
C VAL A 204 3.58 22.71 -13.67
N LYS A 205 2.93 23.26 -12.64
CA LYS A 205 3.53 24.14 -11.63
C LYS A 205 3.94 23.41 -10.36
N ALA A 206 3.27 22.32 -10.02
CA ALA A 206 3.62 21.45 -8.90
C ALA A 206 3.20 20.00 -9.19
N VAL A 207 3.81 19.05 -8.50
CA VAL A 207 3.47 17.63 -8.59
C VAL A 207 3.12 17.09 -7.20
N VAL A 208 1.96 16.46 -7.08
CA VAL A 208 1.59 15.64 -5.93
C VAL A 208 1.81 14.18 -6.31
N LEU A 209 2.78 13.52 -5.68
CA LEU A 209 3.00 12.08 -5.84
C LEU A 209 2.14 11.34 -4.81
N ARG A 210 1.04 10.74 -5.27
CA ARG A 210 0.14 9.93 -4.43
C ARG A 210 0.67 8.51 -4.36
N VAL A 211 1.28 8.15 -3.23
CA VAL A 211 1.92 6.84 -3.02
C VAL A 211 1.01 5.93 -2.20
N ASN A 212 0.66 4.77 -2.75
CA ASN A 212 -0.02 3.68 -2.03
C ASN A 212 0.70 2.36 -2.35
N SER A 213 1.85 2.12 -1.70
CA SER A 213 2.79 1.06 -2.06
C SER A 213 3.41 0.35 -0.86
N PRO A 214 3.42 -1.00 -0.86
CA PRO A 214 4.14 -1.78 0.15
C PRO A 214 5.68 -1.77 -0.07
N GLY A 215 6.14 -1.17 -1.18
CA GLY A 215 7.50 -1.26 -1.67
C GLY A 215 7.64 -2.26 -2.82
N GLY A 216 8.83 -2.82 -3.00
CA GLY A 216 9.15 -3.77 -4.08
C GLY A 216 10.64 -3.76 -4.42
N SER A 217 10.99 -3.71 -5.71
CA SER A 217 12.37 -3.66 -6.18
C SER A 217 13.14 -2.49 -5.58
N ALA A 218 14.27 -2.80 -4.95
CA ALA A 218 15.18 -1.78 -4.41
C ALA A 218 15.83 -0.97 -5.55
N PHE A 219 16.15 -1.63 -6.66
CA PHE A 219 16.74 -0.98 -7.83
C PHE A 219 15.75 0.02 -8.46
N ALA A 220 14.52 -0.38 -8.74
CA ALA A 220 13.51 0.53 -9.28
C ALA A 220 13.22 1.69 -8.32
N SER A 221 13.20 1.42 -7.01
CA SER A 221 12.98 2.47 -5.98
C SER A 221 14.07 3.53 -6.01
N GLU A 222 15.36 3.15 -6.12
CA GLU A 222 16.48 4.11 -6.25
C GLU A 222 16.37 4.93 -7.55
N GLN A 223 16.01 4.29 -8.66
CA GLN A 223 15.85 4.97 -9.93
C GLN A 223 14.69 5.98 -9.91
N ILE A 224 13.56 5.62 -9.28
CA ILE A 224 12.42 6.52 -9.10
C ILE A 224 12.79 7.66 -8.13
N TRP A 225 13.44 7.36 -7.00
CA TRP A 225 13.94 8.36 -6.06
C TRP A 225 14.79 9.43 -6.77
N HIS A 226 15.71 8.99 -7.64
CA HIS A 226 16.51 9.90 -8.44
C HIS A 226 15.65 10.78 -9.36
N ALA A 227 14.65 10.21 -10.03
CA ALA A 227 13.75 10.96 -10.90
C ALA A 227 12.90 11.98 -10.10
N VAL A 228 12.47 11.65 -8.89
CA VAL A 228 11.79 12.59 -7.98
C VAL A 228 12.73 13.71 -7.55
N LYS A 229 13.99 13.39 -7.20
CA LYS A 229 15.02 14.38 -6.88
C LYS A 229 15.28 15.36 -8.02
N GLU A 230 15.35 14.85 -9.25
CA GLU A 230 15.50 15.65 -10.46
C GLU A 230 14.26 16.54 -10.73
N LEU A 231 13.05 16.02 -10.55
CA LEU A 231 11.81 16.79 -10.68
C LEU A 231 11.76 17.95 -9.67
N LYS A 232 12.15 17.68 -8.42
CA LYS A 232 12.20 18.65 -7.32
C LYS A 232 13.12 19.86 -7.62
N THR A 233 14.14 19.71 -8.46
CA THR A 233 14.99 20.85 -8.84
C THR A 233 14.28 21.95 -9.63
N LYS A 234 13.12 21.62 -10.24
CA LYS A 234 12.36 22.55 -11.08
C LYS A 234 10.97 22.89 -10.55
N LYS A 235 10.36 21.99 -9.80
CA LYS A 235 8.95 22.10 -9.36
C LYS A 235 8.78 21.58 -7.95
N PRO A 236 7.93 22.17 -7.12
CA PRO A 236 7.54 21.58 -5.83
C PRO A 236 7.00 20.16 -6.02
N VAL A 237 7.50 19.22 -5.22
CA VAL A 237 7.04 17.83 -5.19
C VAL A 237 6.53 17.52 -3.79
N ILE A 238 5.23 17.27 -3.68
CA ILE A 238 4.58 16.89 -2.44
C ILE A 238 4.20 15.42 -2.52
N VAL A 239 4.52 14.66 -1.49
CA VAL A 239 4.04 13.28 -1.36
C VAL A 239 2.76 13.27 -0.56
N SER A 240 1.74 12.56 -1.06
CA SER A 240 0.54 12.19 -0.31
C SER A 240 0.50 10.68 -0.18
N MET A 241 0.65 10.16 1.04
CA MET A 241 0.61 8.74 1.32
C MET A 241 -0.82 8.22 1.41
N GLY A 242 -1.07 7.01 0.89
CA GLY A 242 -2.34 6.30 1.01
C GLY A 242 -2.42 5.45 2.28
N ASP A 243 -2.98 4.25 2.15
CA ASP A 243 -3.09 3.30 3.26
C ASP A 243 -1.70 2.89 3.75
N TYR A 244 -0.76 2.73 2.80
CA TYR A 244 0.64 2.46 3.09
C TYR A 244 1.58 3.11 2.06
N ALA A 245 2.71 3.60 2.53
CA ALA A 245 3.83 4.04 1.72
C ALA A 245 5.12 3.62 2.45
N ALA A 246 5.44 2.33 2.35
CA ALA A 246 6.45 1.70 3.18
C ALA A 246 7.58 1.09 2.36
N SER A 247 8.76 0.99 2.95
CA SER A 247 9.94 0.42 2.33
C SER A 247 10.28 1.11 1.00
N GLY A 248 10.22 0.45 -0.17
CA GLY A 248 10.37 1.11 -1.47
C GLY A 248 9.41 2.28 -1.67
N GLY A 249 8.17 2.20 -1.13
CA GLY A 249 7.21 3.31 -1.15
C GLY A 249 7.68 4.51 -0.33
N TYR A 250 8.34 4.29 0.81
CA TYR A 250 8.99 5.37 1.56
C TYR A 250 10.26 5.86 0.86
N TYR A 251 11.02 4.95 0.24
CA TYR A 251 12.22 5.28 -0.52
C TYR A 251 11.96 6.35 -1.57
N ILE A 252 10.95 6.13 -2.42
CA ILE A 252 10.59 7.10 -3.47
C ILE A 252 10.00 8.40 -2.92
N SER A 253 9.53 8.38 -1.66
CA SER A 253 8.86 9.50 -1.00
C SER A 253 9.82 10.41 -0.23
N CYS A 254 10.90 9.84 0.35
CA CYS A 254 11.73 10.51 1.36
C CYS A 254 12.41 11.79 0.87
N VAL A 255 12.59 11.99 -0.43
CA VAL A 255 13.26 13.15 -1.03
C VAL A 255 12.31 14.32 -1.34
N ALA A 256 11.00 14.14 -1.20
CA ALA A 256 10.00 15.17 -1.49
C ALA A 256 10.19 16.47 -0.65
N ASP A 257 9.58 17.57 -1.10
CA ASP A 257 9.59 18.84 -0.34
C ASP A 257 8.72 18.81 0.89
N THR A 258 7.67 17.99 0.86
CA THR A 258 6.76 17.76 2.00
C THR A 258 6.10 16.40 1.83
N ILE A 259 6.00 15.67 2.93
CA ILE A 259 5.32 14.37 3.00
C ILE A 259 4.09 14.53 3.87
N VAL A 260 2.93 14.18 3.31
CA VAL A 260 1.63 14.19 3.96
C VAL A 260 1.12 12.76 4.11
N ALA A 261 0.69 12.37 5.29
CA ALA A 261 0.13 11.04 5.57
C ALA A 261 -1.10 11.14 6.48
N GLU A 262 -2.03 10.19 6.34
CA GLU A 262 -3.09 10.04 7.34
C GLU A 262 -2.51 9.47 8.64
N PRO A 263 -3.10 9.73 9.82
CA PRO A 263 -2.62 9.18 11.10
C PRO A 263 -2.45 7.66 11.06
N THR A 264 -3.32 6.96 10.33
CA THR A 264 -3.35 5.50 10.21
C THR A 264 -2.51 4.94 9.07
N THR A 265 -1.92 5.78 8.21
CA THR A 265 -1.03 5.34 7.13
C THR A 265 0.11 4.49 7.68
N LEU A 266 0.41 3.35 7.07
CA LEU A 266 1.60 2.57 7.41
C LEU A 266 2.78 2.98 6.55
N THR A 267 3.88 3.41 7.18
CA THR A 267 5.05 3.95 6.49
C THR A 267 6.37 3.52 7.15
N GLY A 268 7.49 4.11 6.75
CA GLY A 268 8.81 3.70 7.22
C GLY A 268 9.25 2.39 6.58
N SER A 269 9.42 1.33 7.37
CA SER A 269 10.00 0.04 6.94
C SER A 269 11.33 0.22 6.18
N ILE A 270 12.16 1.19 6.63
CA ILE A 270 13.46 1.50 6.03
C ILE A 270 14.37 0.31 6.24
N GLY A 271 14.51 -0.51 5.20
CA GLY A 271 15.25 -1.76 5.25
C GLY A 271 15.13 -2.56 3.95
N ILE A 272 16.11 -3.41 3.71
CA ILE A 272 16.25 -4.21 2.51
C ILE A 272 16.41 -5.69 2.88
N PHE A 273 15.94 -6.57 2.02
CA PHE A 273 16.19 -8.01 2.11
C PHE A 273 16.36 -8.62 0.73
N GLY A 274 17.02 -9.77 0.68
CA GLY A 274 17.04 -10.69 -0.44
C GLY A 274 16.45 -12.03 -0.03
N MET A 275 15.67 -12.64 -0.91
CA MET A 275 15.07 -13.95 -0.67
C MET A 275 15.08 -14.77 -1.96
N ILE A 276 15.77 -15.89 -1.93
CA ILE A 276 15.97 -16.75 -3.09
C ILE A 276 15.60 -18.18 -2.73
N PRO A 277 14.70 -18.84 -3.49
CA PRO A 277 14.37 -20.23 -3.25
C PRO A 277 15.53 -21.18 -3.63
N ASN A 278 15.75 -22.22 -2.83
CA ASN A 278 16.53 -23.38 -3.17
C ASN A 278 15.54 -24.56 -3.35
N VAL A 279 15.42 -25.07 -4.58
CA VAL A 279 14.47 -26.13 -4.94
C VAL A 279 15.14 -27.52 -5.06
N LYS A 280 16.40 -27.67 -4.62
CA LYS A 280 17.14 -28.91 -4.73
C LYS A 280 16.39 -30.10 -4.10
N GLY A 281 15.84 -29.91 -2.90
CA GLY A 281 15.10 -30.98 -2.23
C GLY A 281 13.81 -31.38 -2.97
N LEU A 282 13.16 -30.43 -3.67
CA LEU A 282 12.01 -30.74 -4.53
C LEU A 282 12.44 -31.54 -5.76
N THR A 283 13.52 -31.11 -6.44
CA THR A 283 14.03 -31.81 -7.63
C THR A 283 14.51 -33.22 -7.32
N ASP A 284 15.20 -33.40 -6.19
CA ASP A 284 15.60 -34.75 -5.71
C ASP A 284 14.40 -35.66 -5.49
N LYS A 285 13.29 -35.14 -4.91
CA LYS A 285 12.04 -35.90 -4.67
C LYS A 285 11.35 -36.40 -5.96
N ILE A 286 11.45 -35.59 -7.02
CA ILE A 286 10.81 -35.92 -8.32
C ILE A 286 11.80 -36.57 -9.30
N GLY A 287 13.01 -36.92 -8.86
CA GLY A 287 14.00 -37.63 -9.64
C GLY A 287 14.72 -36.80 -10.71
N LEU A 288 14.76 -35.47 -10.55
CA LEU A 288 15.54 -34.59 -11.42
C LEU A 288 16.95 -34.39 -10.87
N SER A 289 17.94 -34.61 -11.71
CA SER A 289 19.36 -34.37 -11.41
C SER A 289 19.84 -33.14 -12.16
N TYR A 290 20.80 -32.43 -11.55
CA TYR A 290 21.39 -31.24 -12.07
C TYR A 290 22.91 -31.39 -12.05
N ASP A 291 23.54 -31.11 -13.18
CA ASP A 291 25.00 -31.05 -13.34
C ASP A 291 25.38 -29.73 -14.02
N VAL A 292 26.56 -29.20 -13.70
CA VAL A 292 27.00 -27.89 -14.18
C VAL A 292 28.45 -27.89 -14.62
N VAL A 293 28.68 -27.30 -15.81
CA VAL A 293 30.02 -26.99 -16.31
C VAL A 293 30.17 -25.45 -16.30
N LYS A 294 31.25 -24.95 -15.70
CA LYS A 294 31.46 -23.53 -15.50
C LYS A 294 32.81 -23.08 -16.04
N THR A 295 32.85 -21.90 -16.64
CA THR A 295 34.10 -21.24 -17.03
C THR A 295 34.76 -20.50 -15.85
N ASN A 296 33.93 -19.93 -14.94
CA ASN A 296 34.36 -19.10 -13.84
C ASN A 296 33.69 -19.52 -12.54
N LYS A 297 34.25 -19.17 -11.40
CA LYS A 297 33.80 -19.58 -10.04
C LYS A 297 32.31 -19.35 -9.78
N TYR A 298 31.77 -18.23 -10.24
CA TYR A 298 30.39 -17.79 -9.98
C TYR A 298 29.49 -17.81 -11.22
N ALA A 299 29.86 -18.54 -12.29
CA ALA A 299 29.09 -18.54 -13.54
C ALA A 299 27.66 -19.11 -13.40
N ASP A 300 27.40 -19.92 -12.37
CA ASP A 300 26.10 -20.48 -12.02
C ASP A 300 25.46 -19.80 -10.79
N PHE A 301 25.90 -18.57 -10.46
CA PHE A 301 25.31 -17.78 -9.39
C PHE A 301 23.82 -17.52 -9.65
N GLY A 302 22.97 -17.63 -8.61
CA GLY A 302 21.53 -17.49 -8.73
C GLY A 302 20.79 -18.73 -9.20
N ASN A 303 21.49 -19.86 -9.41
CA ASN A 303 20.86 -21.13 -9.74
C ASN A 303 20.10 -21.68 -8.52
N ILE A 304 18.78 -21.82 -8.66
CA ILE A 304 17.88 -22.27 -7.60
C ILE A 304 17.95 -23.79 -7.36
N MET A 305 18.63 -24.56 -8.23
CA MET A 305 18.75 -26.03 -8.12
C MET A 305 19.82 -26.45 -7.10
N ARG A 306 20.51 -25.51 -6.47
CA ARG A 306 21.47 -25.73 -5.41
C ARG A 306 21.43 -24.62 -4.36
N PRO A 307 21.81 -24.89 -3.11
CA PRO A 307 22.03 -23.82 -2.13
C PRO A 307 23.23 -22.94 -2.53
N PHE A 308 23.22 -21.70 -2.10
CA PHE A 308 24.42 -20.84 -2.16
C PHE A 308 25.55 -21.40 -1.27
N ASN A 309 26.78 -21.34 -1.77
CA ASN A 309 27.95 -21.56 -0.94
C ASN A 309 28.26 -20.35 -0.02
N GLU A 310 29.19 -20.49 0.91
CA GLU A 310 29.46 -19.45 1.91
C GLU A 310 30.04 -18.16 1.29
N ASP A 311 30.83 -18.26 0.21
CA ASP A 311 31.32 -17.08 -0.50
C ASP A 311 30.14 -16.31 -1.18
N GLU A 312 29.23 -17.04 -1.82
CA GLU A 312 28.03 -16.45 -2.46
C GLU A 312 27.09 -15.81 -1.44
N LYS A 313 26.90 -16.46 -0.28
CA LYS A 313 26.13 -15.89 0.84
C LYS A 313 26.76 -14.60 1.35
N SER A 314 28.10 -14.60 1.50
CA SER A 314 28.83 -13.41 1.95
C SER A 314 28.71 -12.25 0.98
N LEU A 315 28.79 -12.52 -0.34
CA LEU A 315 28.62 -11.50 -1.39
C LEU A 315 27.20 -10.93 -1.39
N LEU A 316 26.16 -11.79 -1.25
CA LEU A 316 24.78 -11.35 -1.14
C LEU A 316 24.54 -10.51 0.11
N GLN A 317 25.04 -10.95 1.26
CA GLN A 317 24.91 -10.19 2.51
C GLN A 317 25.61 -8.83 2.43
N MET A 318 26.77 -8.76 1.80
CA MET A 318 27.48 -7.50 1.55
C MET A 318 26.62 -6.56 0.69
N MET A 319 26.05 -7.04 -0.42
CA MET A 319 25.21 -6.26 -1.30
C MET A 319 23.92 -5.77 -0.59
N ILE A 320 23.30 -6.59 0.27
CA ILE A 320 22.16 -6.21 1.09
C ILE A 320 22.53 -5.13 2.10
N THR A 321 23.71 -5.24 2.71
CA THR A 321 24.21 -4.25 3.68
C THR A 321 24.48 -2.91 3.00
N GLU A 322 25.13 -2.90 1.84
CA GLU A 322 25.38 -1.69 1.05
C GLU A 322 24.07 -1.04 0.57
N GLY A 323 23.10 -1.85 0.14
CA GLY A 323 21.78 -1.36 -0.25
C GLY A 323 21.02 -0.74 0.94
N TYR A 324 21.09 -1.34 2.13
CA TYR A 324 20.53 -0.77 3.35
C TYR A 324 21.19 0.57 3.70
N ASP A 325 22.50 0.63 3.65
CA ASP A 325 23.27 1.85 3.88
C ASP A 325 22.88 2.98 2.92
N THR A 326 22.72 2.64 1.66
CA THR A 326 22.23 3.57 0.63
C THR A 326 20.86 4.09 0.97
N PHE A 327 19.91 3.22 1.33
CA PHE A 327 18.54 3.63 1.67
C PHE A 327 18.52 4.56 2.89
N VAL A 328 19.24 4.22 3.96
CA VAL A 328 19.37 5.08 5.16
C VAL A 328 19.95 6.44 4.78
N THR A 329 20.97 6.47 3.93
CA THR A 329 21.59 7.71 3.45
C THR A 329 20.59 8.57 2.67
N ARG A 330 19.78 7.98 1.77
CA ARG A 330 18.74 8.69 1.03
C ARG A 330 17.68 9.30 1.96
N CYS A 331 17.29 8.54 2.99
CA CYS A 331 16.37 9.05 4.01
C CYS A 331 16.99 10.21 4.80
N ALA A 332 18.24 10.08 5.23
CA ALA A 332 18.96 11.13 5.96
C ALA A 332 19.05 12.43 5.15
N GLU A 333 19.44 12.33 3.87
CA GLU A 333 19.49 13.47 2.94
C GLU A 333 18.11 14.12 2.76
N GLY A 334 17.08 13.32 2.46
CA GLY A 334 15.75 13.81 2.15
C GLY A 334 15.00 14.37 3.35
N ARG A 335 15.25 13.85 4.54
CA ARG A 335 14.61 14.29 5.79
C ARG A 335 15.44 15.28 6.59
N HIS A 336 16.62 15.67 6.09
CA HIS A 336 17.56 16.56 6.79
C HIS A 336 17.93 16.06 8.19
N MET A 337 18.09 14.76 8.33
CA MET A 337 18.46 14.08 9.57
C MET A 337 19.87 13.51 9.46
N THR A 338 20.50 13.19 10.60
CA THR A 338 21.76 12.43 10.55
C THR A 338 21.48 10.96 10.23
N LYS A 339 22.46 10.27 9.69
CA LYS A 339 22.35 8.85 9.35
C LYS A 339 22.05 8.01 10.60
N GLU A 340 22.70 8.33 11.71
CA GLU A 340 22.52 7.67 13.01
C GLU A 340 21.11 7.90 13.58
N ALA A 341 20.49 9.04 13.30
CA ALA A 341 19.10 9.32 13.69
C ALA A 341 18.12 8.46 12.88
N ILE A 342 18.35 8.32 11.58
CA ILE A 342 17.54 7.42 10.73
C ILE A 342 17.75 5.96 11.16
N GLU A 343 18.98 5.51 11.41
CA GLU A 343 19.25 4.12 11.82
C GLU A 343 18.46 3.70 13.06
N LYS A 344 18.29 4.58 14.05
CA LYS A 344 17.53 4.31 15.27
C LYS A 344 16.04 4.02 15.03
N ILE A 345 15.49 4.52 13.96
CA ILE A 345 14.06 4.39 13.59
C ILE A 345 13.84 3.54 12.33
N ALA A 346 14.94 3.03 11.76
CA ALA A 346 14.97 2.19 10.57
C ALA A 346 14.84 0.68 10.92
N GLU A 347 15.82 -0.12 10.57
CA GLU A 347 15.87 -1.58 10.78
C GLU A 347 14.65 -2.33 10.23
N GLY A 348 13.97 -1.75 9.25
CA GLY A 348 12.76 -2.32 8.67
C GLY A 348 11.49 -2.10 9.48
N ARG A 349 11.51 -1.29 10.55
CA ARG A 349 10.36 -1.01 11.41
C ARG A 349 9.29 -0.22 10.66
N VAL A 350 8.04 -0.67 10.82
CA VAL A 350 6.85 -0.01 10.28
C VAL A 350 6.30 0.94 11.35
N TRP A 351 5.91 2.14 10.93
CA TRP A 351 5.33 3.18 11.76
C TRP A 351 3.97 3.60 11.22
N THR A 352 3.07 4.05 12.09
CA THR A 352 1.86 4.78 11.66
C THR A 352 2.24 6.19 11.23
N GLY A 353 1.40 6.84 10.42
CA GLY A 353 1.63 8.22 9.97
C GLY A 353 1.76 9.20 11.13
N GLU A 354 0.96 9.00 12.20
CA GLU A 354 1.05 9.78 13.44
C GLU A 354 2.44 9.66 14.07
N THR A 355 2.90 8.45 14.36
CA THR A 355 4.23 8.21 14.91
C THR A 355 5.34 8.64 13.96
N ALA A 356 5.16 8.42 12.65
CA ALA A 356 6.13 8.83 11.64
C ALA A 356 6.31 10.37 11.59
N LYS A 357 5.25 11.14 11.87
CA LYS A 357 5.36 12.60 12.03
C LYS A 357 6.19 12.97 13.26
N GLU A 358 5.96 12.35 14.39
CA GLU A 358 6.75 12.57 15.61
C GLU A 358 8.24 12.26 15.42
N LEU A 359 8.52 11.22 14.61
CA LEU A 359 9.89 10.78 14.29
C LEU A 359 10.55 11.60 13.17
N GLY A 360 9.84 12.54 12.53
CA GLY A 360 10.38 13.36 11.44
C GLY A 360 10.38 12.66 10.06
N LEU A 361 9.76 11.50 9.96
CA LEU A 361 9.61 10.77 8.68
C LEU A 361 8.48 11.33 7.81
N VAL A 362 7.50 12.00 8.42
CA VAL A 362 6.35 12.67 7.80
C VAL A 362 6.31 14.11 8.28
N ASP A 363 5.90 15.05 7.44
CA ASP A 363 5.86 16.48 7.78
C ASP A 363 4.48 16.90 8.31
N GLU A 364 3.40 16.44 7.63
CA GLU A 364 2.04 16.85 7.93
C GLU A 364 1.08 15.65 7.98
N LEU A 365 0.06 15.75 8.85
CA LEU A 365 -1.05 14.80 8.84
C LEU A 365 -2.19 15.35 7.98
N GLY A 366 -2.77 14.48 7.15
CA GLY A 366 -3.90 14.78 6.28
C GLY A 366 -3.94 13.95 5.01
N GLY A 367 -4.98 14.18 4.22
CA GLY A 367 -5.23 13.50 2.96
C GLY A 367 -4.64 14.22 1.74
N ILE A 368 -5.15 13.82 0.57
CA ILE A 368 -4.71 14.38 -0.70
C ILE A 368 -5.04 15.87 -0.84
N ASP A 369 -6.13 16.34 -0.28
CA ASP A 369 -6.54 17.74 -0.34
C ASP A 369 -5.51 18.63 0.37
N LYS A 370 -5.04 18.20 1.55
CA LYS A 370 -3.96 18.88 2.27
C LYS A 370 -2.66 18.94 1.44
N ALA A 371 -2.33 17.87 0.74
CA ALA A 371 -1.15 17.82 -0.13
C ALA A 371 -1.30 18.77 -1.35
N LEU A 372 -2.51 18.88 -1.92
CA LEU A 372 -2.81 19.83 -2.99
C LEU A 372 -2.67 21.28 -2.51
N ASP A 373 -3.22 21.63 -1.34
CA ASP A 373 -3.09 22.96 -0.76
C ASP A 373 -1.63 23.36 -0.56
N ILE A 374 -0.81 22.44 -0.04
CA ILE A 374 0.63 22.66 0.15
C ILE A 374 1.33 22.81 -1.21
N ALA A 375 0.97 22.01 -2.22
CA ALA A 375 1.56 22.09 -3.56
C ALA A 375 1.27 23.43 -4.21
N VAL A 376 0.03 23.92 -4.13
CA VAL A 376 -0.42 25.21 -4.64
C VAL A 376 0.33 26.35 -3.94
N ALA A 377 0.40 26.32 -2.61
CA ALA A 377 1.10 27.31 -1.81
C ALA A 377 2.59 27.37 -2.15
N LYS A 378 3.28 26.23 -2.26
CA LYS A 378 4.71 26.17 -2.63
C LYS A 378 4.98 26.60 -4.08
N ALA A 379 4.03 26.38 -4.99
CA ALA A 379 4.12 26.85 -6.38
C ALA A 379 3.81 28.35 -6.54
N GLY A 380 3.22 29.00 -5.53
CA GLY A 380 2.86 30.42 -5.55
C GLY A 380 1.79 30.75 -6.61
N ILE A 381 0.82 29.84 -6.82
CA ILE A 381 -0.27 29.99 -7.81
C ILE A 381 -1.61 30.12 -7.11
N GLU A 382 -2.53 30.92 -7.68
CA GLU A 382 -3.89 31.11 -7.15
C GLU A 382 -4.92 30.28 -7.93
N GLY A 383 -4.76 30.20 -9.26
CA GLY A 383 -5.64 29.44 -10.15
C GLY A 383 -4.92 28.20 -10.73
N TYR A 384 -5.59 27.07 -10.79
CA TYR A 384 -5.01 25.82 -11.31
C TYR A 384 -6.08 24.79 -11.68
N THR A 385 -5.67 23.84 -12.51
CA THR A 385 -6.45 22.62 -12.80
C THR A 385 -5.68 21.40 -12.29
N VAL A 386 -6.38 20.48 -11.61
CA VAL A 386 -5.80 19.20 -11.20
C VAL A 386 -5.88 18.21 -12.34
N VAL A 387 -4.74 17.65 -12.73
CA VAL A 387 -4.64 16.60 -13.77
C VAL A 387 -4.05 15.34 -13.18
N SER A 388 -4.74 14.23 -13.37
CA SER A 388 -4.33 12.91 -12.86
C SER A 388 -3.40 12.20 -13.83
N TYR A 389 -2.32 11.61 -13.29
CA TYR A 389 -1.34 10.80 -14.00
C TYR A 389 -1.16 9.43 -13.30
N PRO A 390 -0.70 8.35 -14.01
CA PRO A 390 -0.52 8.35 -15.46
C PRO A 390 -1.84 8.60 -16.20
N GLU A 391 -1.73 9.19 -17.38
CA GLU A 391 -2.90 9.36 -18.25
C GLU A 391 -3.53 7.99 -18.50
N LYS A 392 -4.85 7.90 -18.31
CA LYS A 392 -5.59 6.67 -18.63
C LYS A 392 -5.49 6.43 -20.13
N GLN A 393 -5.01 5.25 -20.51
CA GLN A 393 -5.12 4.82 -21.90
C GLN A 393 -6.59 4.75 -22.30
N ASP A 394 -6.93 5.26 -23.49
CA ASP A 394 -8.28 5.15 -24.01
C ASP A 394 -8.70 3.68 -24.10
N PHE A 395 -9.95 3.38 -23.70
CA PHE A 395 -10.51 2.02 -23.73
C PHE A 395 -10.29 1.30 -25.07
N LEU A 396 -10.27 2.06 -26.18
CA LEU A 396 -9.99 1.54 -27.53
C LEU A 396 -8.55 1.09 -27.72
N SER A 397 -7.56 1.78 -27.13
CA SER A 397 -6.16 1.36 -27.20
C SER A 397 -5.89 0.13 -26.32
N SER A 398 -6.53 0.03 -25.15
CA SER A 398 -6.43 -1.13 -24.27
C SER A 398 -7.05 -2.40 -24.89
N LEU A 399 -8.08 -2.26 -25.72
CA LEU A 399 -8.73 -3.35 -26.45
C LEU A 399 -7.84 -3.92 -27.58
N LEU A 400 -7.02 -3.06 -28.18
CA LEU A 400 -6.08 -3.45 -29.25
C LEU A 400 -4.81 -4.11 -28.70
N ASP A 401 -4.42 -3.79 -27.46
CA ASP A 401 -3.22 -4.34 -26.82
C ASP A 401 -3.48 -5.64 -26.02
N THR A 402 -4.74 -6.01 -25.78
CA THR A 402 -5.10 -7.17 -24.93
C THR A 402 -5.11 -8.45 -25.76
N LYS A 403 -4.15 -9.34 -25.52
CA LYS A 403 -4.24 -10.75 -25.98
C LYS A 403 -5.35 -11.47 -25.20
N PRO A 404 -6.39 -12.04 -25.87
CA PRO A 404 -7.58 -12.59 -25.21
C PRO A 404 -7.31 -13.80 -24.28
N THR A 405 -6.18 -14.46 -24.41
CA THR A 405 -5.84 -15.70 -23.70
C THR A 405 -5.63 -15.51 -22.19
N ASN A 406 -5.06 -14.41 -21.76
CA ASN A 406 -4.69 -14.23 -20.33
C ASN A 406 -5.88 -13.89 -19.42
N TYR A 407 -6.91 -13.24 -19.95
CA TYR A 407 -8.11 -12.89 -19.18
C TYR A 407 -8.94 -14.12 -18.80
N VAL A 408 -9.14 -15.06 -19.73
CA VAL A 408 -9.91 -16.27 -19.48
C VAL A 408 -9.19 -17.20 -18.50
N GLU A 409 -7.86 -17.34 -18.59
CA GLU A 409 -7.06 -18.12 -17.63
C GLU A 409 -7.09 -17.53 -16.23
N SER A 410 -6.97 -16.22 -16.08
CA SER A 410 -7.01 -15.55 -14.76
C SER A 410 -8.39 -15.68 -14.10
N GLN A 411 -9.47 -15.57 -14.86
CA GLN A 411 -10.85 -15.77 -14.36
C GLN A 411 -11.13 -17.22 -13.98
N LEU A 412 -10.62 -18.17 -14.76
CA LEU A 412 -10.74 -19.59 -14.49
C LEU A 412 -9.98 -20.00 -13.21
N LEU A 413 -8.77 -19.46 -13.01
CA LEU A 413 -7.97 -19.65 -11.80
C LEU A 413 -8.62 -18.98 -10.58
N LYS A 414 -9.14 -17.77 -10.70
CA LYS A 414 -9.92 -17.11 -9.63
C LYS A 414 -11.14 -17.91 -9.23
N SER A 415 -11.89 -18.46 -10.20
CA SER A 415 -13.10 -19.24 -9.93
C SER A 415 -12.81 -20.60 -9.27
N LYS A 416 -11.65 -21.21 -9.57
CA LYS A 416 -11.25 -22.51 -9.00
C LYS A 416 -10.55 -22.41 -7.65
N LEU A 417 -9.77 -21.37 -7.42
CA LEU A 417 -8.97 -21.19 -6.21
C LEU A 417 -9.67 -20.33 -5.14
N GLY A 418 -10.73 -19.59 -5.49
CA GLY A 418 -11.50 -18.78 -4.54
C GLY A 418 -10.60 -17.91 -3.66
N GLU A 419 -10.75 -18.02 -2.34
CA GLU A 419 -9.95 -17.25 -1.36
C GLU A 419 -8.45 -17.57 -1.41
N TYR A 420 -8.05 -18.73 -1.95
CA TYR A 420 -6.65 -19.14 -2.08
C TYR A 420 -5.95 -18.60 -3.34
N TYR A 421 -6.67 -17.85 -4.19
CA TYR A 421 -6.08 -17.28 -5.41
C TYR A 421 -4.94 -16.31 -5.12
N GLN A 422 -5.05 -15.51 -4.05
CA GLN A 422 -4.00 -14.58 -3.64
C GLN A 422 -2.73 -15.30 -3.19
N GLN A 423 -2.87 -16.39 -2.42
CA GLN A 423 -1.74 -17.19 -1.96
C GLN A 423 -1.04 -17.94 -3.12
N PHE A 424 -1.81 -18.41 -4.09
CA PHE A 424 -1.25 -18.98 -5.32
C PHE A 424 -0.52 -17.93 -6.16
N GLY A 425 -1.04 -16.69 -6.22
CA GLY A 425 -0.39 -15.55 -6.84
C GLY A 425 0.98 -15.24 -6.22
N LEU A 426 1.12 -15.34 -4.90
CA LEU A 426 2.40 -15.19 -4.20
C LEU A 426 3.45 -16.19 -4.66
N LEU A 427 3.09 -17.47 -4.82
CA LEU A 427 4.02 -18.51 -5.31
C LEU A 427 4.42 -18.30 -6.77
N LYS A 428 3.48 -17.84 -7.62
CA LYS A 428 3.76 -17.52 -9.03
C LYS A 428 4.68 -16.30 -9.15
N ASN A 429 4.47 -15.28 -8.34
CA ASN A 429 5.23 -14.04 -8.37
C ASN A 429 6.65 -14.20 -7.81
N LEU A 430 6.95 -15.26 -7.03
CA LEU A 430 8.32 -15.51 -6.53
C LEU A 430 9.34 -15.73 -7.66
N GLN A 431 8.92 -16.16 -8.84
CA GLN A 431 9.81 -16.31 -10.00
C GLN A 431 10.05 -15.01 -10.78
N GLU A 432 9.13 -14.05 -10.66
CA GLU A 432 9.16 -12.79 -11.40
C GLU A 432 9.70 -11.62 -10.57
N GLN A 433 9.89 -11.81 -9.26
CA GLN A 433 10.35 -10.76 -8.35
C GLN A 433 11.85 -10.53 -8.42
N SER A 434 12.27 -9.28 -8.29
CA SER A 434 13.68 -8.92 -8.11
C SER A 434 14.26 -9.63 -6.88
N MET A 435 15.50 -10.14 -6.99
CA MET A 435 16.19 -10.82 -5.89
C MET A 435 16.37 -9.94 -4.66
N ILE A 436 16.41 -8.62 -4.84
CA ILE A 436 16.58 -7.64 -3.76
C ILE A 436 15.37 -6.75 -3.68
N GLN A 437 14.73 -6.75 -2.52
CA GLN A 437 13.47 -6.08 -2.30
C GLN A 437 13.47 -5.15 -1.08
N ALA A 438 12.80 -4.03 -1.27
CA ALA A 438 12.36 -3.11 -0.24
C ALA A 438 10.83 -3.21 -0.14
N ARG A 439 10.31 -4.15 0.67
CA ARG A 439 8.88 -4.47 0.81
C ARG A 439 8.48 -4.65 2.27
N ILE A 440 7.23 -4.36 2.62
CA ILE A 440 6.64 -4.68 3.93
C ILE A 440 6.10 -6.12 3.97
N PRO A 441 6.02 -6.73 5.19
CA PRO A 441 5.78 -8.17 5.36
C PRO A 441 4.34 -8.63 5.17
N PHE A 442 3.35 -7.75 5.03
CA PHE A 442 1.94 -8.13 5.11
C PHE A 442 1.09 -7.40 4.07
N GLU A 443 0.07 -8.09 3.60
CA GLU A 443 -1.07 -7.49 2.94
C GLU A 443 -2.12 -7.16 4.00
N LEU A 444 -2.47 -5.89 4.13
CA LEU A 444 -3.57 -5.45 4.99
C LEU A 444 -4.89 -5.76 4.29
N ASN A 445 -5.49 -6.89 4.65
CA ASN A 445 -6.90 -7.13 4.38
C ASN A 445 -7.71 -6.74 5.62
N ILE A 446 -8.05 -5.47 5.72
CA ILE A 446 -9.06 -4.99 6.65
C ILE A 446 -10.40 -5.28 5.99
N LYS A 447 -11.05 -6.37 6.43
CA LYS A 447 -12.43 -6.68 6.04
C LYS A 447 -13.41 -5.96 6.95
#